data_f3c0ec19c2757942c262f51f64d375c2
#
_entry.id   f3c0ec19c2757942c262f51f64d375c2
#
_cell.length_a   1.000
_cell.length_b   1.000
_cell.length_c   1.000
_cell.angle_alpha   90.00
_cell.angle_beta   90.00
_cell.angle_gamma   90.00
#
_symmetry.space_group_name_H-M   'P 1'
#
loop_
_entity.id
_entity.type
_entity.pdbx_description
1 polymer ?
#
loop_
_entity_poly.entity_id
_entity_poly.type
_entity_poly.pdbx_seq_one_letter_code
_entity_poly.pdbx_strand_id
1 'polypeptide(L)'
;QGYHCNIKVLAQFLLGLNTNQLIILHGAPGMGKTSFVSNIARALGFAYKIIPVRPNWIDNQDLTGYFNPVERRYYSTPFLDALCEAKENPQKHYLICLDEMNLAHVEYYFSDVLSSMESGEGIPLYAHKDQENAWKRQEAIMASHNENTVEWLDAKTDQENLKNRYTPEFEIPQNVTFVGTLNMDATTNDLSPKVIDRSCIIKVTKDAGETLCPFEQGVMTLEEMQGEDSFE
;
A
#
# COMPACT_ATOMS: atom_id res chain seq x y z
N GLN A 1 22.06 -8.19 -14.96
CA GLN A 1 21.39 -7.52 -16.09
C GLN A 1 20.79 -6.24 -15.50
N GLY A 2 21.29 -5.05 -15.90
CA GLY A 2 20.79 -3.76 -15.45
C GLY A 2 19.34 -3.55 -15.90
N TYR A 3 18.51 -2.97 -15.02
CA TYR A 3 17.16 -2.55 -15.37
C TYR A 3 17.25 -1.16 -16.03
N HIS A 4 16.64 -1.03 -17.19
CA HIS A 4 16.60 0.22 -17.94
C HIS A 4 15.21 0.83 -17.87
N CYS A 5 15.09 2.09 -17.48
CA CYS A 5 13.82 2.80 -17.47
C CYS A 5 13.96 4.16 -18.17
N ASN A 6 12.84 4.70 -18.63
CA ASN A 6 12.78 6.04 -19.17
C ASN A 6 13.01 7.08 -18.06
N ILE A 7 13.99 7.98 -18.25
CA ILE A 7 14.37 8.98 -17.24
C ILE A 7 13.22 9.92 -16.88
N LYS A 8 12.33 10.24 -17.82
CA LYS A 8 11.15 11.09 -17.57
C LYS A 8 10.17 10.40 -16.64
N VAL A 9 9.94 9.10 -16.84
CA VAL A 9 9.08 8.29 -15.97
C VAL A 9 9.68 8.20 -14.56
N LEU A 10 11.01 7.99 -14.48
CA LEU A 10 11.72 7.99 -13.21
C LEU A 10 11.59 9.32 -12.48
N ALA A 11 11.87 10.45 -13.17
CA ALA A 11 11.78 11.78 -12.59
C ALA A 11 10.35 12.09 -12.09
N GLN A 12 9.32 11.78 -12.88
CA GLN A 12 7.92 11.95 -12.47
C GLN A 12 7.58 11.10 -11.25
N PHE A 13 8.07 9.85 -11.21
CA PHE A 13 7.84 8.97 -10.06
C PHE A 13 8.50 9.51 -8.79
N LEU A 14 9.75 9.95 -8.87
CA LEU A 14 10.48 10.54 -7.73
C LEU A 14 9.82 11.83 -7.24
N LEU A 15 9.30 12.67 -8.14
CA LEU A 15 8.51 13.84 -7.76
C LEU A 15 7.20 13.41 -7.07
N GLY A 16 6.53 12.38 -7.57
CA GLY A 16 5.31 11.82 -6.98
C GLY A 16 5.50 11.30 -5.56
N LEU A 17 6.69 10.76 -5.22
CA LEU A 17 6.99 10.32 -3.85
C LEU A 17 6.93 11.44 -2.80
N ASN A 18 7.13 12.70 -3.22
CA ASN A 18 7.04 13.86 -2.34
C ASN A 18 5.61 14.42 -2.21
N THR A 19 4.66 13.83 -2.90
CA THR A 19 3.23 14.19 -2.79
C THR A 19 2.52 13.17 -1.92
N ASN A 20 1.49 13.60 -1.22
CA ASN A 20 0.63 12.66 -0.49
C ASN A 20 -0.49 12.12 -1.40
N GLN A 21 -0.16 11.79 -2.66
CA GLN A 21 -1.11 11.33 -3.65
C GLN A 21 -0.85 9.87 -4.03
N LEU A 22 -1.88 9.19 -4.51
CA LEU A 22 -1.76 7.90 -5.15
C LEU A 22 -0.98 8.04 -6.47
N ILE A 23 0.15 7.36 -6.61
CA ILE A 23 0.90 7.32 -7.87
C ILE A 23 0.32 6.23 -8.77
N ILE A 24 -0.11 6.58 -9.97
CA ILE A 24 -0.67 5.63 -10.92
C ILE A 24 0.23 5.48 -12.14
N LEU A 25 0.75 4.28 -12.36
CA LEU A 25 1.50 3.91 -13.54
C LEU A 25 0.56 3.28 -14.57
N HIS A 26 0.31 3.98 -15.68
CA HIS A 26 -0.55 3.46 -16.74
C HIS A 26 0.21 3.19 -18.03
N GLY A 27 -0.22 2.19 -18.79
CA GLY A 27 0.39 1.85 -20.08
C GLY A 27 0.00 0.44 -20.54
N ALA A 28 0.43 0.07 -21.74
CA ALA A 28 0.11 -1.21 -22.32
C ALA A 28 0.59 -2.40 -21.44
N PRO A 29 -0.05 -3.57 -21.55
CA PRO A 29 0.43 -4.78 -20.89
C PRO A 29 1.89 -5.10 -21.26
N GLY A 30 2.64 -5.70 -20.33
CA GLY A 30 4.02 -6.09 -20.56
C GLY A 30 5.04 -4.93 -20.63
N MET A 31 4.65 -3.70 -20.25
CA MET A 31 5.56 -2.54 -20.18
C MET A 31 6.47 -2.55 -18.95
N GLY A 32 6.32 -3.52 -18.07
CA GLY A 32 7.15 -3.64 -16.86
C GLY A 32 6.79 -2.69 -15.73
N LYS A 33 5.54 -2.19 -15.66
CA LYS A 33 5.06 -1.28 -14.61
C LYS A 33 5.33 -1.79 -13.20
N THR A 34 4.94 -3.02 -12.91
CA THR A 34 5.13 -3.66 -11.60
C THR A 34 6.62 -3.90 -11.30
N SER A 35 7.40 -4.31 -12.32
CA SER A 35 8.85 -4.45 -12.20
C SER A 35 9.54 -3.11 -11.95
N PHE A 36 9.04 -2.02 -12.53
CA PHE A 36 9.53 -0.68 -12.29
C PHE A 36 9.42 -0.31 -10.80
N VAL A 37 8.24 -0.52 -10.17
CA VAL A 37 8.03 -0.24 -8.75
C VAL A 37 9.01 -1.04 -7.87
N SER A 38 9.14 -2.34 -8.11
CA SER A 38 10.03 -3.20 -7.32
C SER A 38 11.51 -2.85 -7.48
N ASN A 39 11.93 -2.45 -8.68
CA ASN A 39 13.33 -2.06 -8.93
C ASN A 39 13.67 -0.71 -8.32
N ILE A 40 12.77 0.28 -8.42
CA ILE A 40 12.97 1.56 -7.73
C ILE A 40 13.00 1.39 -6.22
N ALA A 41 12.06 0.62 -5.64
CA ALA A 41 12.06 0.35 -4.21
C ALA A 41 13.40 -0.22 -3.73
N ARG A 42 13.96 -1.19 -4.48
CA ARG A 42 15.28 -1.75 -4.17
C ARG A 42 16.41 -0.73 -4.30
N ALA A 43 16.39 0.07 -5.36
CA ALA A 43 17.41 1.10 -5.59
C ALA A 43 17.44 2.17 -4.49
N LEU A 44 16.26 2.55 -3.98
CA LEU A 44 16.10 3.53 -2.90
C LEU A 44 16.21 2.92 -1.49
N GLY A 45 16.38 1.59 -1.37
CA GLY A 45 16.41 0.91 -0.06
C GLY A 45 15.04 0.87 0.64
N PHE A 46 13.94 1.07 -0.10
CA PHE A 46 12.58 1.02 0.44
C PHE A 46 12.08 -0.42 0.57
N ALA A 47 11.22 -0.66 1.54
CA ALA A 47 10.40 -1.86 1.54
C ALA A 47 9.31 -1.74 0.47
N TYR A 48 8.87 -2.86 -0.09
CA TYR A 48 7.75 -2.83 -1.01
C TYR A 48 6.87 -4.07 -0.87
N LYS A 49 5.58 -3.87 -1.12
CA LYS A 49 4.59 -4.94 -1.21
C LYS A 49 3.78 -4.79 -2.48
N ILE A 50 3.66 -5.87 -3.25
CA ILE A 50 2.79 -5.92 -4.43
C ILE A 50 1.53 -6.68 -4.04
N ILE A 51 0.38 -6.05 -4.23
CA ILE A 51 -0.95 -6.56 -3.91
C ILE A 51 -1.70 -6.73 -5.23
N PRO A 52 -1.88 -7.94 -5.74
CA PRO A 52 -2.66 -8.14 -6.96
C PRO A 52 -4.14 -7.91 -6.66
N VAL A 53 -4.75 -6.99 -7.39
CA VAL A 53 -6.19 -6.73 -7.32
C VAL A 53 -6.94 -7.84 -8.04
N ARG A 54 -8.08 -8.25 -7.50
CA ARG A 54 -8.91 -9.30 -8.09
C ARG A 54 -10.20 -8.73 -8.65
N PRO A 55 -10.71 -9.27 -9.78
CA PRO A 55 -11.92 -8.76 -10.43
C PRO A 55 -13.18 -8.85 -9.56
N ASN A 56 -13.18 -9.69 -8.53
CA ASN A 56 -14.30 -9.89 -7.61
C ASN A 56 -14.29 -8.97 -6.39
N TRP A 57 -13.37 -8.01 -6.30
CA TRP A 57 -13.36 -7.05 -5.21
C TRP A 57 -14.50 -6.05 -5.37
N ILE A 58 -15.33 -5.89 -4.34
CA ILE A 58 -16.54 -5.09 -4.37
C ILE A 58 -16.65 -4.08 -3.23
N ASP A 59 -15.84 -4.22 -2.19
CA ASP A 59 -15.83 -3.31 -1.05
C ASP A 59 -14.45 -3.20 -0.39
N ASN A 60 -14.32 -2.33 0.62
CA ASN A 60 -13.08 -2.08 1.35
C ASN A 60 -12.58 -3.32 2.13
N GLN A 61 -13.45 -4.25 2.50
CA GLN A 61 -13.06 -5.46 3.23
C GLN A 61 -12.20 -6.39 2.37
N ASP A 62 -12.39 -6.37 1.05
CA ASP A 62 -11.52 -7.10 0.13
C ASP A 62 -10.06 -6.62 0.21
N LEU A 63 -9.86 -5.33 0.52
CA LEU A 63 -8.53 -4.72 0.65
C LEU A 63 -7.99 -4.77 2.08
N THR A 64 -8.79 -4.42 3.09
CA THR A 64 -8.32 -4.26 4.47
C THR A 64 -8.57 -5.50 5.34
N GLY A 65 -9.54 -6.32 4.98
CA GLY A 65 -10.01 -7.43 5.81
C GLY A 65 -11.27 -7.06 6.58
N TYR A 66 -11.67 -7.91 7.50
CA TYR A 66 -12.92 -7.73 8.24
C TYR A 66 -12.84 -8.25 9.68
N PHE A 67 -13.67 -7.68 10.54
CA PHE A 67 -13.88 -8.17 11.89
C PHE A 67 -14.97 -9.25 11.90
N ASN A 68 -14.65 -10.44 12.43
CA ASN A 68 -15.63 -11.51 12.62
C ASN A 68 -16.30 -11.37 13.99
N PRO A 69 -17.60 -11.01 14.06
CA PRO A 69 -18.29 -10.79 15.34
C PRO A 69 -18.54 -12.04 16.14
N VAL A 70 -18.53 -13.22 15.49
CA VAL A 70 -18.73 -14.52 16.17
C VAL A 70 -17.46 -14.95 16.88
N GLU A 71 -16.34 -14.90 16.17
CA GLU A 71 -15.02 -15.26 16.72
C GLU A 71 -14.41 -14.12 17.53
N ARG A 72 -14.90 -12.88 17.28
CA ARG A 72 -14.40 -11.64 17.87
C ARG A 72 -12.91 -11.41 17.59
N ARG A 73 -12.55 -11.67 16.34
CA ARG A 73 -11.20 -11.58 15.79
C ARG A 73 -11.22 -10.78 14.50
N TYR A 74 -10.15 -10.04 14.23
CA TYR A 74 -9.95 -9.37 12.95
C TYR A 74 -9.16 -10.28 12.00
N TYR A 75 -9.65 -10.41 10.77
CA TYR A 75 -8.99 -11.13 9.67
C TYR A 75 -8.42 -10.11 8.70
N SER A 76 -7.11 -9.90 8.79
CA SER A 76 -6.39 -8.94 7.94
C SER A 76 -6.11 -9.50 6.55
N THR A 77 -5.71 -8.59 5.66
CA THR A 77 -5.20 -8.89 4.33
C THR A 77 -3.71 -8.55 4.24
N PRO A 78 -3.02 -9.03 3.19
CA PRO A 78 -1.63 -8.61 2.93
C PRO A 78 -1.43 -7.10 2.77
N PHE A 79 -2.47 -6.34 2.40
CA PHE A 79 -2.44 -4.88 2.33
C PHE A 79 -2.39 -4.26 3.72
N LEU A 80 -3.34 -4.62 4.60
CA LEU A 80 -3.36 -4.10 5.96
C LEU A 80 -2.14 -4.54 6.77
N ASP A 81 -1.68 -5.78 6.57
CA ASP A 81 -0.46 -6.28 7.21
C ASP A 81 0.78 -5.46 6.81
N ALA A 82 0.87 -5.03 5.53
CA ALA A 82 1.96 -4.17 5.09
C ALA A 82 1.89 -2.76 5.72
N LEU A 83 0.69 -2.23 5.94
CA LEU A 83 0.49 -0.97 6.67
C LEU A 83 0.89 -1.09 8.14
N CYS A 84 0.53 -2.21 8.79
CA CYS A 84 0.95 -2.50 10.16
C CYS A 84 2.48 -2.61 10.27
N GLU A 85 3.11 -3.32 9.33
CA GLU A 85 4.57 -3.42 9.27
C GLU A 85 5.24 -2.06 9.09
N ALA A 86 4.67 -1.18 8.25
CA ALA A 86 5.16 0.18 8.07
C ALA A 86 5.04 1.02 9.37
N LYS A 87 3.94 0.88 10.11
CA LYS A 87 3.72 1.53 11.41
C LYS A 87 4.73 1.08 12.46
N GLU A 88 5.07 -0.20 12.47
CA GLU A 88 6.07 -0.80 13.36
C GLU A 88 7.51 -0.38 13.01
N ASN A 89 7.76 0.05 11.75
CA ASN A 89 9.08 0.43 11.24
C ASN A 89 9.10 1.86 10.65
N PRO A 90 8.90 2.90 11.46
CA PRO A 90 8.73 4.28 10.96
C PRO A 90 9.98 4.87 10.28
N GLN A 91 11.14 4.28 10.48
CA GLN A 91 12.42 4.69 9.86
C GLN A 91 12.60 4.16 8.43
N LYS A 92 11.73 3.26 7.98
CA LYS A 92 11.80 2.64 6.66
C LYS A 92 10.63 3.07 5.81
N HIS A 93 10.90 3.50 4.58
CA HIS A 93 9.82 3.85 3.65
C HIS A 93 9.24 2.60 2.97
N TYR A 94 7.93 2.59 2.77
CA TYR A 94 7.18 1.47 2.17
C TYR A 94 6.48 1.91 0.90
N LEU A 95 6.70 1.19 -0.21
CA LEU A 95 5.88 1.29 -1.42
C LEU A 95 4.87 0.15 -1.44
N ILE A 96 3.58 0.47 -1.32
CA ILE A 96 2.51 -0.51 -1.43
C ILE A 96 1.87 -0.36 -2.81
N CYS A 97 2.08 -1.37 -3.66
CA CYS A 97 1.63 -1.36 -5.05
C CYS A 97 0.39 -2.22 -5.24
N LEU A 98 -0.71 -1.60 -5.67
CA LEU A 98 -1.91 -2.28 -6.14
C LEU A 98 -1.71 -2.64 -7.62
N ASP A 99 -1.46 -3.91 -7.88
CA ASP A 99 -1.17 -4.37 -9.24
C ASP A 99 -2.47 -4.65 -10.01
N GLU A 100 -2.57 -4.11 -11.22
CA GLU A 100 -3.76 -4.15 -12.07
C GLU A 100 -5.01 -3.59 -11.34
N MET A 101 -4.86 -2.43 -10.69
CA MET A 101 -5.86 -1.88 -9.79
C MET A 101 -7.24 -1.64 -10.45
N ASN A 102 -7.31 -1.54 -11.77
CA ASN A 102 -8.56 -1.37 -12.51
C ASN A 102 -9.25 -2.66 -12.95
N LEU A 103 -8.80 -3.83 -12.47
CA LEU A 103 -9.54 -5.08 -12.61
C LEU A 103 -10.86 -5.06 -11.82
N ALA A 104 -10.92 -4.30 -10.73
CA ALA A 104 -12.14 -4.00 -9.98
C ALA A 104 -12.38 -2.49 -9.97
N HIS A 105 -13.56 -2.05 -9.57
CA HIS A 105 -13.86 -0.63 -9.40
C HIS A 105 -13.10 -0.05 -8.21
N VAL A 106 -12.10 0.79 -8.48
CA VAL A 106 -11.19 1.35 -7.47
C VAL A 106 -11.94 2.11 -6.39
N GLU A 107 -13.00 2.84 -6.76
CA GLU A 107 -13.85 3.60 -5.85
C GLU A 107 -14.64 2.73 -4.86
N TYR A 108 -14.74 1.42 -5.05
CA TYR A 108 -15.44 0.55 -4.12
C TYR A 108 -14.51 0.00 -3.06
N TYR A 109 -13.33 -0.48 -3.44
CA TYR A 109 -12.43 -1.12 -2.49
C TYR A 109 -11.35 -0.18 -1.90
N PHE A 110 -11.08 0.97 -2.55
CA PHE A 110 -10.00 1.88 -2.17
C PHE A 110 -10.50 3.25 -1.65
N SER A 111 -11.82 3.48 -1.60
CA SER A 111 -12.41 4.78 -1.22
C SER A 111 -11.99 5.26 0.16
N ASP A 112 -11.97 4.36 1.15
CA ASP A 112 -11.65 4.72 2.53
C ASP A 112 -10.19 5.11 2.68
N VAL A 113 -9.29 4.44 1.93
CA VAL A 113 -7.88 4.80 1.87
C VAL A 113 -7.69 6.18 1.24
N LEU A 114 -8.37 6.46 0.10
CA LEU A 114 -8.31 7.77 -0.55
C LEU A 114 -8.83 8.88 0.37
N SER A 115 -9.93 8.61 1.08
CA SER A 115 -10.50 9.56 2.03
C SER A 115 -9.56 9.82 3.21
N SER A 116 -8.96 8.77 3.76
CA SER A 116 -7.97 8.86 4.83
C SER A 116 -6.71 9.63 4.41
N MET A 117 -6.23 9.43 3.18
CA MET A 117 -5.08 10.18 2.63
C MET A 117 -5.37 11.68 2.52
N GLU A 118 -6.62 12.08 2.27
CA GLU A 118 -7.05 13.48 2.11
C GLU A 118 -7.32 14.14 3.46
N SER A 119 -8.11 13.48 4.32
CA SER A 119 -8.56 14.05 5.60
C SER A 119 -7.52 13.90 6.71
N GLY A 120 -6.64 12.92 6.63
CA GLY A 120 -5.76 12.51 7.73
C GLY A 120 -6.49 11.69 8.81
N GLU A 121 -7.77 11.39 8.62
CA GLU A 121 -8.54 10.52 9.51
C GLU A 121 -8.17 9.05 9.27
N GLY A 122 -8.37 8.19 10.28
CA GLY A 122 -8.09 6.76 10.16
C GLY A 122 -9.04 6.04 9.20
N ILE A 123 -8.58 4.94 8.62
CA ILE A 123 -9.42 4.02 7.85
C ILE A 123 -10.34 3.29 8.84
N PRO A 124 -11.68 3.34 8.69
CA PRO A 124 -12.60 2.61 9.56
C PRO A 124 -12.52 1.11 9.27
N LEU A 125 -12.06 0.31 10.22
CA LEU A 125 -11.96 -1.14 10.07
C LEU A 125 -13.18 -1.86 10.65
N TYR A 126 -13.66 -1.44 11.83
CA TYR A 126 -14.83 -2.01 12.52
C TYR A 126 -15.28 -1.09 13.67
N ALA A 127 -16.42 -1.38 14.29
CA ALA A 127 -16.97 -0.52 15.34
C ALA A 127 -16.21 -0.67 16.68
N HIS A 128 -16.00 0.43 17.39
CA HIS A 128 -15.37 0.44 18.75
C HIS A 128 -16.06 -0.50 19.74
N LYS A 129 -17.38 -0.63 19.66
CA LYS A 129 -18.15 -1.56 20.50
C LYS A 129 -17.75 -3.03 20.29
N ASP A 130 -17.37 -3.38 19.07
CA ASP A 130 -16.92 -4.74 18.75
C ASP A 130 -15.56 -5.04 19.39
N GLN A 131 -14.68 -4.05 19.44
CA GLN A 131 -13.40 -4.15 20.15
C GLN A 131 -13.62 -4.38 21.65
N GLU A 132 -14.49 -3.57 22.29
CA GLU A 132 -14.79 -3.73 23.72
C GLU A 132 -15.37 -5.11 24.03
N ASN A 133 -16.27 -5.59 23.18
CA ASN A 133 -16.87 -6.92 23.34
C ASN A 133 -15.84 -8.05 23.14
N ALA A 134 -14.90 -7.87 22.22
CA ALA A 134 -13.82 -8.80 22.00
C ALA A 134 -12.88 -8.85 23.22
N TRP A 135 -12.49 -7.71 23.76
CA TRP A 135 -11.63 -7.63 24.94
C TRP A 135 -12.25 -8.32 26.16
N LYS A 136 -13.53 -8.07 26.46
CA LYS A 136 -14.24 -8.75 27.56
C LYS A 136 -14.23 -10.25 27.41
N ARG A 137 -14.38 -10.78 26.19
CA ARG A 137 -14.31 -12.23 25.94
C ARG A 137 -12.89 -12.76 26.13
N GLN A 138 -11.88 -12.08 25.62
CA GLN A 138 -10.48 -12.49 25.74
C GLN A 138 -10.02 -12.47 27.20
N GLU A 139 -10.41 -11.47 27.97
CA GLU A 139 -10.18 -11.42 29.42
C GLU A 139 -10.84 -12.60 30.15
N ALA A 140 -12.08 -12.93 29.81
CA ALA A 140 -12.76 -14.10 30.39
C ALA A 140 -12.08 -15.42 30.06
N ILE A 141 -11.55 -15.58 28.82
CA ILE A 141 -10.78 -16.76 28.42
C ILE A 141 -9.48 -16.82 29.22
N MET A 142 -8.73 -15.70 29.30
CA MET A 142 -7.47 -15.66 30.06
C MET A 142 -7.67 -15.92 31.54
N ALA A 143 -8.78 -15.46 32.13
CA ALA A 143 -9.11 -15.71 33.56
C ALA A 143 -9.51 -17.16 33.84
N SER A 144 -10.00 -17.88 32.83
CA SER A 144 -10.46 -19.29 32.99
C SER A 144 -9.38 -20.32 32.64
N HIS A 145 -8.24 -19.93 32.11
CA HIS A 145 -7.15 -20.82 31.70
C HIS A 145 -5.84 -20.42 32.37
N ASN A 146 -4.98 -21.42 32.58
CA ASN A 146 -3.64 -21.15 33.11
C ASN A 146 -2.78 -20.40 32.07
N GLU A 147 -1.91 -19.53 32.54
CA GLU A 147 -0.91 -18.87 31.70
C GLU A 147 -0.10 -19.92 30.91
N ASN A 148 0.19 -19.61 29.63
CA ASN A 148 0.90 -20.45 28.66
C ASN A 148 0.09 -21.64 28.10
N THR A 149 -1.21 -21.78 28.39
CA THR A 149 -2.06 -22.68 27.59
C THR A 149 -2.31 -22.06 26.20
N VAL A 150 -2.65 -22.89 25.21
CA VAL A 150 -2.90 -22.41 23.83
C VAL A 150 -4.03 -21.39 23.83
N GLU A 151 -5.12 -21.67 24.56
CA GLU A 151 -6.29 -20.80 24.65
C GLU A 151 -5.94 -19.45 25.30
N TRP A 152 -5.10 -19.43 26.30
CA TRP A 152 -4.63 -18.20 26.95
C TRP A 152 -3.75 -17.37 26.01
N LEU A 153 -2.79 -18.03 25.34
CA LEU A 153 -1.87 -17.36 24.40
C LEU A 153 -2.61 -16.79 23.19
N ASP A 154 -3.57 -17.53 22.64
CA ASP A 154 -4.40 -17.08 21.52
C ASP A 154 -5.23 -15.86 21.92
N ALA A 155 -5.91 -15.91 23.08
CA ALA A 155 -6.71 -14.80 23.57
C ALA A 155 -5.86 -13.55 23.83
N LYS A 156 -4.67 -13.71 24.38
CA LYS A 156 -3.71 -12.61 24.60
C LYS A 156 -3.25 -12.01 23.28
N THR A 157 -2.86 -12.83 22.32
CA THR A 157 -2.43 -12.41 20.99
C THR A 157 -3.53 -11.65 20.26
N ASP A 158 -4.77 -12.14 20.30
CA ASP A 158 -5.92 -11.48 19.71
C ASP A 158 -6.20 -10.11 20.35
N GLN A 159 -6.12 -10.04 21.69
CA GLN A 159 -6.30 -8.79 22.42
C GLN A 159 -5.23 -7.75 22.04
N GLU A 160 -3.96 -8.17 21.98
CA GLU A 160 -2.84 -7.32 21.58
C GLU A 160 -2.98 -6.83 20.13
N ASN A 161 -3.40 -7.72 19.23
CA ASN A 161 -3.65 -7.38 17.84
C ASN A 161 -4.76 -6.33 17.68
N LEU A 162 -5.89 -6.51 18.36
CA LEU A 162 -7.00 -5.54 18.31
C LEU A 162 -6.65 -4.21 18.99
N LYS A 163 -5.73 -4.21 19.93
CA LYS A 163 -5.30 -3.00 20.64
C LYS A 163 -4.29 -2.17 19.85
N ASN A 164 -3.32 -2.83 19.22
CA ASN A 164 -2.12 -2.18 18.70
C ASN A 164 -2.04 -2.22 17.16
N ARG A 165 -2.58 -3.28 16.55
CA ARG A 165 -2.37 -3.56 15.13
C ARG A 165 -3.61 -3.30 14.30
N TYR A 166 -4.74 -3.86 14.70
CA TYR A 166 -6.02 -3.70 14.00
C TYR A 166 -6.99 -2.88 14.85
N THR A 167 -6.70 -1.58 14.97
CA THR A 167 -7.56 -0.65 15.72
C THR A 167 -8.85 -0.36 14.94
N PRO A 168 -9.97 -0.02 15.61
CA PRO A 168 -11.23 0.35 14.93
C PRO A 168 -11.06 1.41 13.85
N GLU A 169 -10.20 2.37 14.10
CA GLU A 169 -9.73 3.38 13.15
C GLU A 169 -8.23 3.21 12.98
N PHE A 170 -7.80 2.91 11.76
CA PHE A 170 -6.40 2.66 11.46
C PHE A 170 -5.77 3.86 10.74
N GLU A 171 -4.85 4.54 11.40
CA GLU A 171 -4.10 5.65 10.82
C GLU A 171 -3.07 5.16 9.81
N ILE A 172 -3.09 5.72 8.59
CA ILE A 172 -2.08 5.41 7.55
C ILE A 172 -0.73 5.98 8.00
N PRO A 173 0.32 5.15 8.06
CA PRO A 173 1.65 5.63 8.43
C PRO A 173 2.22 6.59 7.38
N GLN A 174 2.89 7.66 7.83
CA GLN A 174 3.46 8.68 6.94
C GLN A 174 4.62 8.17 6.06
N ASN A 175 5.21 7.04 6.43
CA ASN A 175 6.29 6.38 5.68
C ASN A 175 5.77 5.41 4.60
N VAL A 176 4.51 5.57 4.16
CA VAL A 176 3.89 4.76 3.11
C VAL A 176 3.57 5.61 1.89
N THR A 177 3.91 5.10 0.71
CA THR A 177 3.42 5.63 -0.57
C THR A 177 2.64 4.55 -1.30
N PHE A 178 1.43 4.87 -1.73
CA PHE A 178 0.61 3.98 -2.53
C PHE A 178 0.90 4.17 -4.02
N VAL A 179 1.05 3.04 -4.70
CA VAL A 179 1.25 3.00 -6.15
C VAL A 179 0.20 2.09 -6.76
N GLY A 180 -0.40 2.48 -7.87
CA GLY A 180 -1.29 1.64 -8.66
C GLY A 180 -0.70 1.36 -10.03
N THR A 181 -0.89 0.15 -10.58
CA THR A 181 -0.64 -0.11 -12.00
C THR A 181 -1.96 -0.28 -12.73
N LEU A 182 -2.06 0.30 -13.94
CA LEU A 182 -3.23 0.18 -14.80
C LEU A 182 -2.83 -0.45 -16.12
N ASN A 183 -3.65 -1.38 -16.61
CA ASN A 183 -3.61 -1.83 -17.99
C ASN A 183 -4.70 -1.07 -18.79
N MET A 184 -4.35 -0.65 -20.01
CA MET A 184 -5.28 0.05 -20.91
C MET A 184 -5.93 -0.97 -21.86
N ASP A 185 -6.63 -1.96 -21.31
CA ASP A 185 -7.32 -2.99 -22.08
C ASP A 185 -8.82 -2.71 -22.08
N ALA A 186 -9.52 -3.16 -23.13
CA ALA A 186 -10.96 -2.99 -23.28
C ALA A 186 -11.80 -3.72 -22.22
N THR A 187 -11.18 -4.56 -21.39
CA THR A 187 -11.82 -5.37 -20.34
C THR A 187 -11.65 -4.82 -18.93
N THR A 188 -10.97 -3.68 -18.77
CA THR A 188 -10.71 -3.06 -17.47
C THR A 188 -11.66 -1.89 -17.20
N ASN A 189 -11.91 -1.61 -15.91
CA ASN A 189 -12.76 -0.50 -15.50
C ASN A 189 -12.03 0.84 -15.68
N ASP A 190 -12.78 1.88 -16.06
CA ASP A 190 -12.30 3.25 -16.04
C ASP A 190 -12.16 3.76 -14.61
N LEU A 191 -11.19 4.65 -14.39
CA LEU A 191 -11.05 5.33 -13.11
C LEU A 191 -12.13 6.41 -12.97
N SER A 192 -12.77 6.49 -11.81
CA SER A 192 -13.68 7.58 -11.50
C SER A 192 -12.94 8.92 -11.37
N PRO A 193 -13.60 10.06 -11.63
CA PRO A 193 -13.00 11.38 -11.43
C PRO A 193 -12.41 11.57 -10.02
N LYS A 194 -13.04 11.00 -8.99
CA LYS A 194 -12.57 11.08 -7.60
C LYS A 194 -11.18 10.45 -7.39
N VAL A 195 -10.90 9.36 -8.11
CA VAL A 195 -9.59 8.70 -8.06
C VAL A 195 -8.56 9.51 -8.84
N ILE A 196 -8.95 10.01 -10.04
CA ILE A 196 -8.06 10.79 -10.92
C ILE A 196 -7.60 12.06 -10.24
N ASP A 197 -8.51 12.82 -9.62
CA ASP A 197 -8.22 14.11 -8.97
C ASP A 197 -7.24 13.98 -7.77
N ARG A 198 -7.14 12.78 -7.20
CA ARG A 198 -6.29 12.48 -6.02
C ARG A 198 -5.04 11.67 -6.38
N SER A 199 -4.72 11.56 -7.67
CA SER A 199 -3.62 10.74 -8.13
C SER A 199 -2.65 11.48 -9.03
N CYS A 200 -1.37 11.09 -8.95
CA CYS A 200 -0.33 11.46 -9.89
C CYS A 200 -0.24 10.37 -10.97
N ILE A 201 -0.75 10.65 -12.17
CA ILE A 201 -0.82 9.67 -13.25
C ILE A 201 0.41 9.79 -14.15
N ILE A 202 1.17 8.70 -14.25
CA ILE A 202 2.42 8.62 -15.01
C ILE A 202 2.24 7.62 -16.15
N LYS A 203 2.43 8.08 -17.40
CA LYS A 203 2.37 7.21 -18.56
C LYS A 203 3.70 6.49 -18.79
N VAL A 204 3.66 5.16 -18.69
CA VAL A 204 4.82 4.31 -19.00
C VAL A 204 4.80 3.97 -20.48
N THR A 205 5.81 4.45 -21.23
CA THR A 205 5.98 4.19 -22.67
C THR A 205 7.30 3.47 -22.92
N LYS A 206 7.33 2.63 -23.95
CA LYS A 206 8.59 2.13 -24.51
C LYS A 206 9.07 3.15 -25.53
N ASP A 207 9.84 4.12 -25.10
CA ASP A 207 10.49 5.00 -26.06
C ASP A 207 11.75 4.32 -26.61
N ALA A 208 11.68 3.98 -27.88
CA ALA A 208 12.84 3.52 -28.63
C ALA A 208 13.74 4.73 -28.93
N GLY A 209 14.66 5.06 -28.03
CA GLY A 209 15.69 6.06 -28.35
C GLY A 209 16.07 7.09 -27.30
N GLU A 210 15.39 7.21 -26.16
CA GLU A 210 15.82 8.10 -25.09
C GLU A 210 16.67 7.38 -24.03
N THR A 211 17.64 8.10 -23.49
CA THR A 211 18.69 7.62 -22.58
C THR A 211 18.13 6.73 -21.48
N LEU A 212 18.54 5.49 -21.49
CA LEU A 212 18.21 4.52 -20.45
C LEU A 212 19.13 4.76 -19.26
N CYS A 213 18.57 4.99 -18.07
CA CYS A 213 19.37 4.97 -16.84
C CYS A 213 19.66 3.53 -16.43
N PRO A 214 20.91 3.09 -16.43
CA PRO A 214 21.27 1.82 -15.83
C PRO A 214 21.20 1.98 -14.30
N PHE A 215 20.31 1.22 -13.65
CA PHE A 215 20.40 1.03 -12.21
C PHE A 215 21.51 0.03 -11.93
N GLU A 216 22.72 0.50 -11.66
CA GLU A 216 23.71 -0.31 -10.99
C GLU A 216 23.37 -0.39 -9.50
N GLN A 217 23.61 -1.55 -8.89
CA GLN A 217 23.40 -1.75 -7.45
C GLN A 217 24.38 -0.86 -6.67
N GLY A 218 23.97 0.38 -6.40
CA GLY A 218 24.70 1.36 -5.63
C GLY A 218 23.72 2.48 -5.26
N VAL A 219 23.71 2.85 -4.00
CA VAL A 219 22.90 3.92 -3.45
C VAL A 219 23.23 5.22 -4.19
N MET A 220 22.37 5.69 -5.10
CA MET A 220 22.43 7.08 -5.54
C MET A 220 21.94 7.96 -4.40
N THR A 221 22.81 8.78 -3.85
CA THR A 221 22.43 9.80 -2.88
C THR A 221 21.77 10.98 -3.60
N LEU A 222 20.84 11.66 -2.92
CA LEU A 222 20.16 12.87 -3.44
C LEU A 222 21.17 13.98 -3.84
N GLU A 223 22.39 13.96 -3.33
CA GLU A 223 23.48 14.91 -3.65
C GLU A 223 24.03 14.69 -5.06
N GLU A 224 24.05 13.44 -5.56
CA GLU A 224 24.50 13.13 -6.91
C GLU A 224 23.51 13.57 -8.00
N MET A 225 22.25 13.78 -7.66
CA MET A 225 21.20 14.26 -8.59
C MET A 225 21.20 15.80 -8.73
N GLN A 226 21.87 16.54 -7.86
CA GLN A 226 21.93 18.02 -7.88
C GLN A 226 23.21 18.57 -8.56
N GLY A 227 24.09 17.70 -9.04
CA GLY A 227 25.43 18.05 -9.51
C GLY A 227 25.57 18.45 -10.97
N GLU A 228 24.53 18.47 -11.80
CA GLU A 228 24.65 18.77 -13.24
C GLU A 228 23.90 20.03 -13.71
N ASP A 229 23.75 21.04 -12.87
CA ASP A 229 23.34 22.40 -13.33
C ASP A 229 24.52 23.38 -13.28
N SER A 230 25.53 23.12 -14.09
CA SER A 230 26.50 24.12 -14.49
C SER A 230 26.62 24.11 -16.02
N PHE A 231 25.69 24.74 -16.70
CA PHE A 231 25.85 25.15 -18.07
C PHE A 231 26.52 26.53 -18.08
N GLU A 232 27.76 26.59 -18.57
CA GLU A 232 28.32 27.72 -19.27
C GLU A 232 27.69 27.83 -20.68
#